data_7be5a98abde8ed59e845f792c513c76b
#
_entry.id   7be5a98abde8ed59e845f792c513c76b
#
_cell.length_a   1.000
_cell.length_b   1.000
_cell.length_c   1.000
_cell.angle_alpha   90.00
_cell.angle_beta   90.00
_cell.angle_gamma   90.00
#
_symmetry.space_group_name_H-M   'P 1'
#
loop_
_entity.id
_entity.type
_entity.pdbx_description
1 polymer ?
#
loop_
_entity_poly.entity_id
_entity_poly.type
_entity_poly.pdbx_seq_one_letter_code
_entity_poly.pdbx_strand_id
1 'polypeptide(L)'
;YKRQCMLCKENIGYAGRINFPARQTHRIVPMNLAGETFYLQYSPYAYFHEHCIMLNDSHKPMEMDRHTLAEIFDFVAQFPHYTCGSNADLPIVGGSILSHSHFQGGCYVFPMQKAHIAVPLRNARYTGVKAGIVNWPVSTVRLVGRSSQEVQNAADDILRTWRDYSDTSVDIIAHTGDTPHNTVTPILHYDENDGYILDLALRNNRTTEQYPDGIFHPHKEYHNILSLIHI
;
A
#
# COMPACT_ATOMS: atom_id res chain seq x y z
N TYR A 1 -11.99 25.62 12.34
CA TYR A 1 -11.44 24.26 12.26
C TYR A 1 -10.84 24.05 10.88
N LYS A 2 -9.51 23.95 10.74
CA LYS A 2 -8.84 23.49 9.52
C LYS A 2 -9.06 21.98 9.45
N ARG A 3 -9.90 21.53 8.53
CA ARG A 3 -10.09 20.12 8.23
C ARG A 3 -8.81 19.62 7.54
N GLN A 4 -8.18 18.62 8.14
CA GLN A 4 -6.82 18.22 7.71
C GLN A 4 -6.83 17.43 6.40
N CYS A 5 -7.84 16.59 6.17
CA CYS A 5 -8.00 15.89 4.90
C CYS A 5 -9.48 15.81 4.49
N MET A 6 -9.72 15.55 3.19
CA MET A 6 -11.08 15.52 2.63
C MET A 6 -11.90 14.30 3.09
N LEU A 7 -11.25 13.23 3.52
CA LEU A 7 -11.87 11.94 3.85
C LEU A 7 -12.06 11.73 5.36
N CYS A 8 -11.61 12.69 6.19
CA CYS A 8 -11.71 12.59 7.64
C CYS A 8 -13.15 12.46 8.13
N LYS A 9 -13.32 11.81 9.28
CA LYS A 9 -14.59 11.69 10.00
C LYS A 9 -15.27 13.05 10.28
N GLU A 10 -14.49 14.11 10.45
CA GLU A 10 -14.96 15.48 10.68
C GLU A 10 -15.69 16.08 9.48
N ASN A 11 -15.61 15.44 8.31
CA ASN A 11 -16.30 15.88 7.11
C ASN A 11 -17.67 15.23 6.90
N ILE A 12 -18.09 14.32 7.76
CA ILE A 12 -19.43 13.72 7.67
C ILE A 12 -20.50 14.80 7.72
N GLY A 13 -21.41 14.76 6.73
CA GLY A 13 -22.50 15.74 6.63
C GLY A 13 -22.10 17.15 6.22
N TYR A 14 -20.84 17.35 5.80
CA TYR A 14 -20.38 18.68 5.41
C TYR A 14 -21.07 19.17 4.13
N ALA A 15 -21.67 20.38 4.18
CA ALA A 15 -22.44 20.94 3.09
C ALA A 15 -21.60 21.42 1.88
N GLY A 16 -20.28 21.58 2.08
CA GLY A 16 -19.40 22.10 1.04
C GLY A 16 -19.24 23.61 1.06
N ARG A 17 -18.30 24.11 0.26
CA ARG A 17 -18.05 25.51 -0.06
C ARG A 17 -17.31 25.59 -1.40
N ILE A 18 -17.11 26.81 -1.97
CA ILE A 18 -16.54 27.01 -3.31
C ILE A 18 -15.25 26.22 -3.56
N ASN A 19 -14.33 26.16 -2.57
CA ASN A 19 -13.03 25.50 -2.71
C ASN A 19 -12.89 24.23 -1.86
N PHE A 20 -14.01 23.66 -1.40
CA PHE A 20 -14.00 22.40 -0.65
C PHE A 20 -15.32 21.65 -0.88
N PRO A 21 -15.27 20.46 -1.50
CA PRO A 21 -16.48 19.76 -1.94
C PRO A 21 -17.36 19.30 -0.77
N ALA A 22 -18.65 19.20 -1.02
CA ALA A 22 -19.63 18.64 -0.08
C ALA A 22 -19.34 17.17 0.24
N ARG A 23 -19.69 16.74 1.45
CA ARG A 23 -19.61 15.38 1.96
C ARG A 23 -20.91 14.95 2.66
N GLN A 24 -22.04 15.40 2.18
CA GLN A 24 -23.36 15.16 2.79
C GLN A 24 -23.76 13.68 2.74
N THR A 25 -23.32 12.95 1.71
CA THR A 25 -23.56 11.51 1.53
C THR A 25 -22.47 10.65 2.14
N HIS A 26 -21.43 11.26 2.74
CA HIS A 26 -20.32 10.53 3.35
C HIS A 26 -20.82 9.71 4.54
N ARG A 27 -20.49 8.42 4.54
CA ARG A 27 -20.80 7.47 5.60
C ARG A 27 -19.53 6.74 5.99
N ILE A 28 -19.37 6.49 7.27
CA ILE A 28 -18.25 5.73 7.83
C ILE A 28 -18.78 4.67 8.79
N VAL A 29 -18.07 3.56 8.86
CA VAL A 29 -18.35 2.48 9.82
C VAL A 29 -17.10 2.27 10.66
N PRO A 30 -17.20 2.36 12.00
CA PRO A 30 -16.05 2.10 12.87
C PRO A 30 -15.69 0.62 12.81
N MET A 31 -14.38 0.36 12.82
CA MET A 31 -13.80 -0.98 12.88
C MET A 31 -12.52 -0.97 13.71
N ASN A 32 -12.10 -2.12 14.19
CA ASN A 32 -10.82 -2.29 14.85
C ASN A 32 -9.84 -3.03 13.92
N LEU A 33 -8.62 -2.52 13.76
CA LEU A 33 -7.53 -3.19 13.07
C LEU A 33 -6.31 -3.23 13.99
N ALA A 34 -5.87 -4.41 14.34
CA ALA A 34 -4.73 -4.67 15.24
C ALA A 34 -4.74 -3.84 16.55
N GLY A 35 -5.94 -3.62 17.10
CA GLY A 35 -6.14 -2.85 18.35
C GLY A 35 -6.38 -1.36 18.17
N GLU A 36 -6.26 -0.82 16.95
CA GLU A 36 -6.54 0.59 16.66
C GLU A 36 -7.92 0.79 16.02
N THR A 37 -8.51 1.97 16.25
CA THR A 37 -9.79 2.34 15.64
C THR A 37 -9.58 2.93 14.27
N PHE A 38 -10.25 2.35 13.29
CA PHE A 38 -10.34 2.83 11.91
C PHE A 38 -11.80 3.10 11.52
N TYR A 39 -12.00 3.84 10.44
CA TYR A 39 -13.29 4.05 9.82
C TYR A 39 -13.28 3.56 8.39
N LEU A 40 -14.08 2.53 8.12
CA LEU A 40 -14.36 2.06 6.78
C LEU A 40 -15.34 3.01 6.09
N GLN A 41 -15.02 3.38 4.86
CA GLN A 41 -15.87 4.21 4.01
C GLN A 41 -15.71 3.82 2.55
N TYR A 42 -16.76 3.97 1.75
CA TYR A 42 -16.60 3.88 0.31
C TYR A 42 -15.75 5.03 -0.22
N SER A 43 -14.84 4.71 -1.13
CA SER A 43 -14.02 5.70 -1.79
C SER A 43 -14.88 6.53 -2.75
N PRO A 44 -14.83 7.88 -2.69
CA PRO A 44 -15.50 8.71 -3.67
C PRO A 44 -14.92 8.58 -5.09
N TYR A 45 -13.75 7.98 -5.22
CA TYR A 45 -13.07 7.78 -6.50
C TYR A 45 -13.58 6.53 -7.25
N ALA A 46 -14.09 5.51 -6.55
CA ALA A 46 -14.70 4.31 -7.11
C ALA A 46 -13.90 3.68 -8.27
N TYR A 47 -12.58 3.51 -8.10
CA TYR A 47 -11.70 2.99 -9.15
C TYR A 47 -11.99 1.54 -9.53
N PHE A 48 -12.59 0.77 -8.62
CA PHE A 48 -12.96 -0.64 -8.82
C PHE A 48 -14.15 -1.01 -7.93
N HIS A 49 -14.67 -2.23 -8.08
CA HIS A 49 -15.85 -2.69 -7.37
C HIS A 49 -15.64 -2.67 -5.85
N GLU A 50 -16.59 -2.06 -5.14
CA GLU A 50 -16.56 -1.88 -3.67
C GLU A 50 -15.29 -1.18 -3.14
N HIS A 51 -14.72 -0.28 -3.95
CA HIS A 51 -13.54 0.47 -3.54
C HIS A 51 -13.80 1.20 -2.23
N CYS A 52 -13.06 0.84 -1.20
CA CYS A 52 -13.17 1.39 0.14
C CYS A 52 -11.84 1.92 0.66
N ILE A 53 -11.93 2.77 1.66
CA ILE A 53 -10.79 3.33 2.38
C ILE A 53 -11.01 3.07 3.87
N MET A 54 -9.98 2.56 4.54
CA MET A 54 -9.92 2.46 5.99
C MET A 54 -9.02 3.58 6.49
N LEU A 55 -9.60 4.56 7.17
CA LEU A 55 -8.91 5.75 7.67
C LEU A 55 -8.74 5.65 9.18
N ASN A 56 -7.53 5.83 9.69
CA ASN A 56 -7.28 5.80 11.14
C ASN A 56 -8.07 6.90 11.86
N ASP A 57 -8.54 6.63 13.07
CA ASP A 57 -9.27 7.60 13.89
C ASP A 57 -8.44 8.84 14.22
N SER A 58 -7.14 8.67 14.42
CA SER A 58 -6.20 9.74 14.70
C SER A 58 -5.45 10.17 13.43
N HIS A 59 -5.14 11.48 13.33
CA HIS A 59 -4.32 12.01 12.25
C HIS A 59 -2.83 11.73 12.49
N LYS A 60 -2.45 10.45 12.44
CA LYS A 60 -1.05 10.03 12.48
C LYS A 60 -0.51 9.89 11.05
N PRO A 61 0.77 10.21 10.79
CA PRO A 61 1.38 10.01 9.49
C PRO A 61 1.29 8.57 9.01
N MET A 62 1.37 8.38 7.68
CA MET A 62 1.64 7.06 7.10
C MET A 62 2.98 6.55 7.59
N GLU A 63 3.02 5.32 8.02
CA GLU A 63 4.23 4.61 8.41
C GLU A 63 4.11 3.16 7.92
N MET A 64 5.17 2.66 7.29
CA MET A 64 5.19 1.28 6.84
C MET A 64 6.12 0.49 7.77
N ASP A 65 5.49 -0.25 8.67
CA ASP A 65 6.16 -1.06 9.69
C ASP A 65 5.42 -2.38 9.93
N ARG A 66 5.88 -3.14 10.92
CA ARG A 66 5.25 -4.40 11.33
C ARG A 66 3.80 -4.22 11.81
N HIS A 67 3.50 -3.11 12.50
CA HIS A 67 2.16 -2.84 13.00
C HIS A 67 1.19 -2.57 11.87
N THR A 68 1.60 -1.74 10.91
CA THR A 68 0.85 -1.47 9.67
C THR A 68 0.56 -2.74 8.88
N LEU A 69 1.53 -3.66 8.78
CA LEU A 69 1.29 -4.97 8.19
C LEU A 69 0.21 -5.74 8.95
N ALA A 70 0.26 -5.76 10.30
CA ALA A 70 -0.75 -6.44 11.11
C ALA A 70 -2.15 -5.85 10.90
N GLU A 71 -2.29 -4.52 10.77
CA GLU A 71 -3.56 -3.85 10.48
C GLU A 71 -4.16 -4.31 9.13
N ILE A 72 -3.31 -4.43 8.08
CA ILE A 72 -3.73 -4.92 6.74
C ILE A 72 -4.19 -6.38 6.82
N PHE A 73 -3.45 -7.23 7.54
CA PHE A 73 -3.81 -8.64 7.74
C PHE A 73 -5.10 -8.81 8.52
N ASP A 74 -5.31 -8.00 9.55
CA ASP A 74 -6.55 -8.03 10.34
C ASP A 74 -7.76 -7.61 9.49
N PHE A 75 -7.61 -6.61 8.60
CA PHE A 75 -8.65 -6.26 7.65
C PHE A 75 -9.03 -7.43 6.74
N VAL A 76 -8.05 -8.09 6.11
CA VAL A 76 -8.31 -9.22 5.21
C VAL A 76 -8.86 -10.43 5.98
N ALA A 77 -8.48 -10.63 7.24
CA ALA A 77 -9.08 -11.67 8.07
C ALA A 77 -10.57 -11.42 8.35
N GLN A 78 -10.97 -10.14 8.54
CA GLN A 78 -12.38 -9.76 8.70
C GLN A 78 -13.15 -9.78 7.37
N PHE A 79 -12.50 -9.48 6.24
CA PHE A 79 -13.09 -9.41 4.90
C PHE A 79 -12.27 -10.24 3.89
N PRO A 80 -12.30 -11.58 3.97
CA PRO A 80 -11.41 -12.45 3.17
C PRO A 80 -11.67 -12.39 1.66
N HIS A 81 -12.80 -11.86 1.22
CA HIS A 81 -13.12 -11.64 -0.20
C HIS A 81 -12.62 -10.29 -0.73
N TYR A 82 -11.99 -9.47 0.10
CA TYR A 82 -11.41 -8.19 -0.28
C TYR A 82 -9.89 -8.29 -0.47
N THR A 83 -9.40 -7.51 -1.40
CA THR A 83 -7.99 -7.12 -1.44
C THR A 83 -7.81 -5.87 -0.59
N CYS A 84 -6.72 -5.79 0.16
CA CYS A 84 -6.31 -4.62 0.93
C CYS A 84 -4.87 -4.27 0.66
N GLY A 85 -4.59 -2.99 0.49
CA GLY A 85 -3.24 -2.48 0.30
C GLY A 85 -3.04 -1.12 0.97
N SER A 86 -1.78 -0.77 1.17
CA SER A 86 -1.37 0.55 1.63
C SER A 86 -0.72 1.34 0.50
N ASN A 87 -0.83 2.65 0.57
CA ASN A 87 0.08 3.53 -0.15
C ASN A 87 1.48 3.47 0.48
N ALA A 88 2.49 3.92 -0.27
CA ALA A 88 3.82 4.11 0.28
C ALA A 88 3.80 5.22 1.35
N ASP A 89 4.65 5.09 2.36
CA ASP A 89 4.86 6.10 3.42
C ASP A 89 5.88 7.18 3.03
N LEU A 90 6.45 7.09 1.83
CA LEU A 90 7.35 8.09 1.26
C LEU A 90 6.69 8.81 0.06
N PRO A 91 7.00 10.10 -0.16
CA PRO A 91 6.48 10.85 -1.31
C PRO A 91 6.98 10.29 -2.64
N ILE A 92 6.35 10.71 -3.76
CA ILE A 92 6.68 10.37 -5.15
C ILE A 92 6.22 8.96 -5.55
N VAL A 93 6.50 7.95 -4.73
CA VAL A 93 6.32 6.53 -5.07
C VAL A 93 4.93 5.99 -4.68
N GLY A 94 3.88 6.72 -4.99
CA GLY A 94 2.49 6.33 -4.74
C GLY A 94 1.98 6.70 -3.34
N GLY A 95 2.69 7.58 -2.64
CA GLY A 95 2.23 8.15 -1.37
C GLY A 95 1.18 9.24 -1.63
N SER A 96 -0.05 9.05 -1.15
CA SER A 96 -1.06 10.10 -1.10
C SER A 96 -1.55 10.26 0.34
N ILE A 97 -1.86 11.51 0.74
CA ILE A 97 -2.33 11.82 2.10
C ILE A 97 -1.36 11.26 3.16
N LEU A 98 -0.06 11.49 2.98
CA LEU A 98 1.01 10.99 3.88
C LEU A 98 0.83 11.39 5.35
N SER A 99 0.06 12.44 5.61
CA SER A 99 -0.20 12.96 6.97
C SER A 99 -1.31 12.22 7.72
N HIS A 100 -1.98 11.25 7.09
CA HIS A 100 -3.08 10.52 7.72
C HIS A 100 -3.07 9.04 7.30
N SER A 101 -2.74 8.17 8.25
CA SER A 101 -2.66 6.72 8.03
C SER A 101 -3.98 6.17 7.51
N HIS A 102 -3.89 5.46 6.39
CA HIS A 102 -5.05 4.86 5.74
C HIS A 102 -4.65 3.68 4.85
N PHE A 103 -5.63 2.82 4.59
CA PHE A 103 -5.54 1.71 3.66
C PHE A 103 -6.62 1.83 2.58
N GLN A 104 -6.41 1.15 1.48
CA GLN A 104 -7.40 1.02 0.42
C GLN A 104 -7.70 -0.45 0.17
N GLY A 105 -8.97 -0.76 -0.09
CA GLY A 105 -9.40 -2.13 -0.36
C GLY A 105 -10.64 -2.18 -1.23
N GLY A 106 -11.06 -3.40 -1.53
CA GLY A 106 -12.29 -3.66 -2.26
C GLY A 106 -12.33 -5.06 -2.87
N CYS A 107 -13.49 -5.42 -3.41
CA CYS A 107 -13.71 -6.70 -4.07
C CYS A 107 -13.18 -6.64 -5.52
N TYR A 108 -11.85 -6.70 -5.67
CA TYR A 108 -11.21 -6.60 -6.98
C TYR A 108 -9.93 -7.43 -7.05
N VAL A 109 -9.74 -8.12 -8.17
CA VAL A 109 -8.53 -8.87 -8.46
C VAL A 109 -7.63 -8.05 -9.38
N PHE A 110 -6.57 -7.51 -8.83
CA PHE A 110 -5.61 -6.71 -9.59
C PHE A 110 -4.84 -7.54 -10.62
N PRO A 111 -4.46 -6.96 -11.78
CA PRO A 111 -3.66 -7.67 -12.78
C PRO A 111 -2.38 -8.28 -12.22
N MET A 112 -1.72 -7.61 -11.28
CA MET A 112 -0.52 -8.12 -10.61
C MET A 112 -0.78 -9.43 -9.86
N GLN A 113 -1.94 -9.61 -9.23
CA GLN A 113 -2.29 -10.84 -8.52
C GLN A 113 -2.35 -12.05 -9.47
N LYS A 114 -2.67 -11.84 -10.76
CA LYS A 114 -2.70 -12.87 -11.80
C LYS A 114 -1.31 -13.19 -12.38
N ALA A 115 -0.32 -12.34 -12.13
CA ALA A 115 1.04 -12.56 -12.61
C ALA A 115 1.69 -13.72 -11.85
N HIS A 116 2.46 -14.54 -12.58
CA HIS A 116 3.17 -15.68 -12.00
C HIS A 116 4.48 -15.26 -11.32
N ILE A 117 4.97 -16.10 -10.43
CA ILE A 117 6.32 -15.98 -9.87
C ILE A 117 7.32 -16.38 -10.96
N ALA A 118 8.15 -15.42 -11.39
CA ALA A 118 9.21 -15.64 -12.38
C ALA A 118 10.45 -16.29 -11.76
N VAL A 119 10.81 -15.89 -10.54
CA VAL A 119 11.98 -16.40 -9.83
C VAL A 119 11.57 -16.82 -8.41
N PRO A 120 11.52 -18.13 -8.11
CA PRO A 120 11.27 -18.58 -6.77
C PRO A 120 12.46 -18.26 -5.84
N LEU A 121 12.16 -17.76 -4.65
CA LEU A 121 13.15 -17.48 -3.61
C LEU A 121 13.15 -18.61 -2.58
N ARG A 122 14.36 -19.05 -2.17
CA ARG A 122 14.49 -20.00 -1.08
C ARG A 122 14.38 -19.27 0.25
N ASN A 123 13.49 -19.75 1.11
CA ASN A 123 13.32 -19.24 2.45
C ASN A 123 13.51 -20.35 3.46
N ALA A 124 14.63 -20.33 4.17
CA ALA A 124 14.95 -21.33 5.18
C ALA A 124 14.35 -20.99 6.56
N ARG A 125 14.00 -19.73 6.81
CA ARG A 125 13.53 -19.25 8.11
C ARG A 125 12.03 -19.46 8.31
N TYR A 126 11.24 -19.27 7.24
CA TYR A 126 9.78 -19.38 7.26
C TYR A 126 9.33 -20.50 6.33
N THR A 127 9.41 -21.74 6.81
CA THR A 127 9.19 -22.94 5.97
C THR A 127 7.75 -23.07 5.47
N GLY A 128 6.80 -22.45 6.16
CA GLY A 128 5.38 -22.37 5.74
C GLY A 128 5.09 -21.27 4.73
N VAL A 129 6.10 -20.46 4.34
CA VAL A 129 5.93 -19.33 3.41
C VAL A 129 6.69 -19.60 2.11
N LYS A 130 5.97 -19.68 1.00
CA LYS A 130 6.57 -19.63 -0.35
C LYS A 130 6.85 -18.19 -0.70
N ALA A 131 8.02 -17.91 -1.28
CA ALA A 131 8.43 -16.58 -1.70
C ALA A 131 8.95 -16.57 -3.13
N GLY A 132 8.77 -15.45 -3.85
CA GLY A 132 9.32 -15.32 -5.19
C GLY A 132 9.17 -13.92 -5.77
N ILE A 133 9.96 -13.65 -6.82
CA ILE A 133 9.85 -12.42 -7.61
C ILE A 133 8.73 -12.60 -8.65
N VAL A 134 7.78 -11.68 -8.66
CA VAL A 134 6.65 -11.69 -9.60
C VAL A 134 7.08 -11.17 -10.96
N ASN A 135 6.57 -11.77 -12.03
CA ASN A 135 6.73 -11.24 -13.40
C ASN A 135 5.85 -9.99 -13.58
N TRP A 136 6.33 -8.87 -13.08
CA TRP A 136 5.63 -7.60 -13.06
C TRP A 136 6.59 -6.43 -13.32
N PRO A 137 6.16 -5.34 -13.98
CA PRO A 137 7.05 -4.20 -14.30
C PRO A 137 7.69 -3.55 -13.07
N VAL A 138 6.96 -3.48 -11.94
CA VAL A 138 7.52 -3.02 -10.68
C VAL A 138 8.08 -4.21 -9.91
N SER A 139 9.32 -4.10 -9.43
CA SER A 139 9.97 -5.15 -8.63
C SER A 139 9.09 -5.52 -7.43
N THR A 140 8.57 -6.74 -7.45
CA THR A 140 7.58 -7.20 -6.47
C THR A 140 7.97 -8.57 -5.93
N VAL A 141 8.02 -8.68 -4.60
CA VAL A 141 8.17 -9.95 -3.91
C VAL A 141 6.81 -10.45 -3.47
N ARG A 142 6.43 -11.65 -3.91
CA ARG A 142 5.20 -12.34 -3.45
C ARG A 142 5.53 -13.30 -2.35
N LEU A 143 4.77 -13.24 -1.25
CA LEU A 143 4.76 -14.17 -0.15
C LEU A 143 3.42 -14.90 -0.12
N VAL A 144 3.46 -16.23 0.01
CA VAL A 144 2.26 -17.07 0.05
C VAL A 144 2.34 -18.02 1.22
N GLY A 145 1.33 -18.04 2.09
CA GLY A 145 1.30 -18.93 3.24
C GLY A 145 -0.03 -18.94 3.98
N ARG A 146 -0.31 -20.04 4.68
CA ARG A 146 -1.55 -20.19 5.46
C ARG A 146 -1.51 -19.50 6.82
N SER A 147 -0.34 -19.35 7.39
CA SER A 147 -0.13 -18.65 8.66
C SER A 147 0.07 -17.18 8.41
N SER A 148 -0.92 -16.35 8.80
CA SER A 148 -0.82 -14.89 8.73
C SER A 148 0.44 -14.39 9.46
N GLN A 149 0.75 -14.96 10.62
CA GLN A 149 1.90 -14.58 11.43
C GLN A 149 3.25 -14.87 10.74
N GLU A 150 3.38 -16.01 10.05
CA GLU A 150 4.62 -16.32 9.32
C GLU A 150 4.78 -15.42 8.10
N VAL A 151 3.70 -15.13 7.36
CA VAL A 151 3.74 -14.21 6.22
C VAL A 151 4.08 -12.79 6.69
N GLN A 152 3.49 -12.32 7.79
CA GLN A 152 3.82 -11.01 8.39
C GLN A 152 5.28 -10.94 8.83
N ASN A 153 5.79 -11.98 9.48
CA ASN A 153 7.19 -12.01 9.92
C ASN A 153 8.16 -11.98 8.74
N ALA A 154 7.86 -12.73 7.67
CA ALA A 154 8.65 -12.71 6.45
C ALA A 154 8.60 -11.35 5.75
N ALA A 155 7.44 -10.71 5.73
CA ALA A 155 7.25 -9.37 5.15
C ALA A 155 8.03 -8.30 5.93
N ASP A 156 8.01 -8.36 7.26
CA ASP A 156 8.76 -7.43 8.12
C ASP A 156 10.28 -7.59 7.93
N ASP A 157 10.79 -8.82 7.80
CA ASP A 157 12.21 -9.05 7.50
C ASP A 157 12.59 -8.48 6.13
N ILE A 158 11.74 -8.63 5.11
CA ILE A 158 11.97 -8.04 3.77
C ILE A 158 11.94 -6.52 3.85
N LEU A 159 10.95 -5.94 4.52
CA LEU A 159 10.82 -4.49 4.67
C LEU A 159 12.07 -3.89 5.33
N ARG A 160 12.53 -4.47 6.45
CA ARG A 160 13.73 -4.00 7.15
C ARG A 160 14.98 -4.14 6.30
N THR A 161 15.14 -5.27 5.62
CA THR A 161 16.28 -5.49 4.72
C THR A 161 16.26 -4.51 3.56
N TRP A 162 15.09 -4.25 2.96
CA TRP A 162 14.94 -3.32 1.85
C TRP A 162 15.22 -1.87 2.27
N ARG A 163 14.81 -1.49 3.48
CA ARG A 163 15.03 -0.13 3.98
C ARG A 163 16.50 0.28 3.99
N ASP A 164 17.41 -0.66 4.24
CA ASP A 164 18.85 -0.41 4.32
C ASP A 164 19.61 -0.89 3.07
N TYR A 165 18.90 -1.44 2.07
CA TYR A 165 19.53 -1.99 0.88
C TYR A 165 19.95 -0.90 -0.10
N SER A 166 21.23 -0.95 -0.53
CA SER A 166 21.76 -0.12 -1.61
C SER A 166 22.49 -0.96 -2.64
N ASP A 167 22.26 -0.66 -3.92
CA ASP A 167 22.99 -1.20 -5.05
C ASP A 167 23.25 -0.08 -6.05
N THR A 168 24.46 0.46 -6.01
CA THR A 168 24.86 1.58 -6.86
C THR A 168 24.96 1.22 -8.34
N SER A 169 25.07 -0.08 -8.67
CA SER A 169 25.14 -0.52 -10.07
C SER A 169 23.81 -0.35 -10.81
N VAL A 170 22.70 -0.24 -10.09
CA VAL A 170 21.34 -0.03 -10.60
C VAL A 170 20.67 1.21 -9.97
N ASP A 171 21.46 2.14 -9.48
CA ASP A 171 21.00 3.40 -8.89
C ASP A 171 20.08 3.29 -7.64
N ILE A 172 20.04 2.16 -6.99
CA ILE A 172 19.34 1.98 -5.72
C ILE A 172 20.23 2.49 -4.59
N ILE A 173 19.78 3.56 -3.93
CA ILE A 173 20.43 4.15 -2.74
C ILE A 173 19.37 4.20 -1.64
N ALA A 174 19.67 3.58 -0.49
CA ALA A 174 18.72 3.52 0.62
C ALA A 174 18.51 4.88 1.30
N HIS A 175 19.56 5.66 1.44
CA HIS A 175 19.53 6.94 2.15
C HIS A 175 20.42 7.98 1.46
N THR A 176 20.00 9.26 1.54
CA THR A 176 20.88 10.41 1.24
C THR A 176 20.95 11.28 2.51
N GLY A 177 22.09 11.22 3.21
CA GLY A 177 22.15 11.69 4.58
C GLY A 177 21.12 10.95 5.45
N ASP A 178 20.29 11.71 6.15
CA ASP A 178 19.21 11.15 7.01
C ASP A 178 17.89 10.87 6.25
N THR A 179 17.83 11.18 4.95
CA THR A 179 16.60 11.02 4.15
C THR A 179 16.50 9.60 3.61
N PRO A 180 15.48 8.80 4.00
CA PRO A 180 15.26 7.47 3.48
C PRO A 180 14.64 7.52 2.08
N HIS A 181 14.98 6.52 1.25
CA HIS A 181 14.45 6.40 -0.11
C HIS A 181 13.70 5.09 -0.35
N ASN A 182 13.98 4.05 0.42
CA ASN A 182 13.37 2.73 0.25
C ASN A 182 12.13 2.57 1.11
N THR A 183 11.07 2.05 0.50
CA THR A 183 9.85 1.63 1.16
C THR A 183 9.16 0.52 0.36
N VAL A 184 8.04 -0.01 0.85
CA VAL A 184 7.22 -0.99 0.14
C VAL A 184 5.79 -0.52 0.02
N THR A 185 5.10 -1.00 -1.02
CA THR A 185 3.65 -0.92 -1.15
C THR A 185 3.09 -2.35 -1.02
N PRO A 186 2.49 -2.71 0.11
CA PRO A 186 1.90 -4.03 0.31
C PRO A 186 0.52 -4.11 -0.33
N ILE A 187 0.21 -5.25 -0.95
CA ILE A 187 -1.11 -5.61 -1.44
C ILE A 187 -1.41 -7.05 -1.01
N LEU A 188 -2.38 -7.20 -0.12
CA LEU A 188 -2.76 -8.47 0.50
C LEU A 188 -4.13 -8.90 0.02
N HIS A 189 -4.28 -10.19 -0.27
CA HIS A 189 -5.56 -10.86 -0.41
C HIS A 189 -5.48 -12.28 0.17
N TYR A 190 -6.64 -12.90 0.33
CA TYR A 190 -6.76 -14.27 0.80
C TYR A 190 -7.34 -15.16 -0.30
N ASP A 191 -6.77 -16.36 -0.45
CA ASP A 191 -7.26 -17.44 -1.32
C ASP A 191 -7.52 -18.69 -0.49
N GLU A 192 -8.62 -19.39 -0.72
CA GLU A 192 -9.00 -20.57 0.06
C GLU A 192 -8.00 -21.72 -0.07
N ASN A 193 -7.32 -21.85 -1.21
CA ASN A 193 -6.34 -22.91 -1.48
C ASN A 193 -4.95 -22.56 -0.97
N ASP A 194 -4.51 -21.30 -1.19
CA ASP A 194 -3.15 -20.85 -0.95
C ASP A 194 -2.98 -20.10 0.38
N GLY A 195 -4.07 -19.59 0.96
CA GLY A 195 -4.04 -18.77 2.17
C GLY A 195 -3.80 -17.29 1.88
N TYR A 196 -2.98 -16.65 2.69
CA TYR A 196 -2.61 -15.25 2.52
C TYR A 196 -1.59 -15.09 1.40
N ILE A 197 -1.88 -14.21 0.46
CA ILE A 197 -1.00 -13.85 -0.65
C ILE A 197 -0.68 -12.36 -0.53
N LEU A 198 0.56 -12.06 -0.18
CA LEU A 198 1.04 -10.70 0.00
C LEU A 198 2.05 -10.34 -1.09
N ASP A 199 1.73 -9.34 -1.87
CA ASP A 199 2.63 -8.73 -2.83
C ASP A 199 3.27 -7.48 -2.22
N LEU A 200 4.60 -7.47 -2.10
CA LEU A 200 5.40 -6.35 -1.63
C LEU A 200 6.06 -5.68 -2.84
N ALA A 201 5.48 -4.61 -3.36
CA ALA A 201 6.13 -3.82 -4.39
C ALA A 201 7.24 -2.96 -3.75
N LEU A 202 8.49 -3.23 -4.16
CA LEU A 202 9.66 -2.53 -3.67
C LEU A 202 9.72 -1.13 -4.31
N ARG A 203 9.84 -0.10 -3.49
CA ARG A 203 9.82 1.30 -3.94
C ARG A 203 11.09 2.02 -3.51
N ASN A 204 11.56 2.92 -4.39
CA ASN A 204 12.62 3.86 -4.07
C ASN A 204 12.26 5.22 -4.66
N ASN A 205 12.23 6.26 -3.82
CA ASN A 205 11.76 7.60 -4.21
C ASN A 205 12.89 8.58 -4.57
N ARG A 206 14.10 8.07 -4.78
CA ARG A 206 15.23 8.94 -5.11
C ARG A 206 14.99 9.70 -6.43
N THR A 207 15.37 10.96 -6.43
CA THR A 207 15.29 11.85 -7.61
C THR A 207 16.67 12.24 -8.07
N THR A 208 16.77 12.70 -9.32
CA THR A 208 17.94 13.37 -9.90
C THR A 208 17.48 14.59 -10.68
N GLU A 209 18.41 15.46 -11.11
CA GLU A 209 18.07 16.57 -11.99
C GLU A 209 17.42 16.09 -13.30
N GLN A 210 17.85 14.95 -13.82
CA GLN A 210 17.27 14.33 -15.00
C GLN A 210 15.87 13.74 -14.74
N TYR A 211 15.63 13.20 -13.55
CA TYR A 211 14.40 12.53 -13.16
C TYR A 211 13.83 13.13 -11.86
N PRO A 212 13.28 14.36 -11.92
CA PRO A 212 12.79 15.07 -10.73
C PRO A 212 11.54 14.42 -10.12
N ASP A 213 10.80 13.62 -10.91
CA ASP A 213 9.61 12.88 -10.47
C ASP A 213 9.94 11.47 -9.94
N GLY A 214 11.24 11.15 -9.80
CA GLY A 214 11.74 9.85 -9.31
C GLY A 214 12.41 9.00 -10.40
N ILE A 215 13.56 8.40 -10.07
CA ILE A 215 14.32 7.56 -11.02
C ILE A 215 13.51 6.33 -11.45
N PHE A 216 12.76 5.74 -10.50
CA PHE A 216 11.96 4.53 -10.71
C PHE A 216 10.47 4.81 -10.86
N HIS A 217 10.08 6.10 -10.98
CA HIS A 217 8.73 6.50 -11.30
C HIS A 217 8.57 6.59 -12.82
N PRO A 218 7.36 6.35 -13.38
CA PRO A 218 7.13 6.56 -14.81
C PRO A 218 7.56 7.97 -15.23
N HIS A 219 8.42 8.06 -16.23
CA HIS A 219 8.97 9.33 -16.68
C HIS A 219 7.90 10.19 -17.36
N LYS A 220 8.08 11.51 -17.35
CA LYS A 220 7.10 12.51 -17.76
C LYS A 220 6.52 12.29 -19.15
N GLU A 221 7.30 11.77 -20.09
CA GLU A 221 6.85 11.44 -21.47
C GLU A 221 5.76 10.36 -21.49
N TYR A 222 5.64 9.54 -20.44
CA TYR A 222 4.64 8.48 -20.34
C TYR A 222 3.40 8.89 -19.54
N HIS A 223 3.39 10.06 -18.89
CA HIS A 223 2.25 10.47 -18.03
C HIS A 223 0.94 10.57 -18.79
N ASN A 224 0.97 10.98 -20.07
CA ASN A 224 -0.23 11.05 -20.90
C ASN A 224 -0.81 9.65 -21.22
N ILE A 225 0.04 8.63 -21.27
CA ILE A 225 -0.38 7.24 -21.49
C ILE A 225 -0.96 6.67 -20.20
N LEU A 226 -0.33 6.98 -19.05
CA LEU A 226 -0.78 6.53 -17.74
C LEU A 226 -2.14 7.09 -17.35
N SER A 227 -2.46 8.32 -17.73
CA SER A 227 -3.78 8.93 -17.46
C SER A 227 -4.94 8.20 -18.16
N LEU A 228 -4.64 7.42 -19.21
CA LEU A 228 -5.61 6.58 -19.92
C LEU A 228 -5.69 5.14 -19.35
N ILE A 229 -4.76 4.76 -18.47
CA ILE A 229 -4.66 3.41 -17.88
C ILE A 229 -5.19 3.40 -16.43
N HIS A 230 -5.51 4.55 -15.87
CA HIS A 230 -6.13 4.67 -14.53
C HIS A 230 -7.62 4.31 -14.52
N ILE A 231 -7.98 3.38 -15.34
CA ILE A 231 -9.32 2.80 -15.38
C ILE A 231 -9.24 1.37 -14.86
#